data_d057ab5cd5c2ccf35d2112ad5b8f59eb
#
_entry.id   d057ab5cd5c2ccf35d2112ad5b8f59eb
#
_cell.length_a   1.000
_cell.length_b   1.000
_cell.length_c   1.000
_cell.angle_alpha   90.00
_cell.angle_beta   90.00
_cell.angle_gamma   90.00
#
_symmetry.space_group_name_H-M   'P 1'
#
loop_
_entity.id
_entity.type
_entity.pdbx_description
1 polymer ?
#
loop_
_entity_poly.entity_id
_entity_poly.type
_entity_poly.pdbx_seq_one_letter_code
_entity_poly.pdbx_strand_id
1 'polypeptide(L)'
;MKFTDEQFSELEEELKITEKSKNPLKYKILQNINKREKHNRKRYFWIVVAVCMLFIVTSPFYSPTMARVAERILPISITPSYSNGQYNPDLTSQLAELVEREGYSFNSVGIKPSPYTIEISLILKDSTLKQATENLEPKVTNFLYENGYDQYELIISEGTEAQIPPKTEEDDTYEKVREIVKEVFSAYGYAKEADYELAGLQETWFSNIVLIDMPDHVDESNEIVKDIEKEIEAQDLNIKDIKVRTFNLKHRQQDNRWGYISSDIYNAMAGKSTYQVTGLSYKVRKGHSYVSIKTDFEQPPSEGIIEKIELAVQDYLALTDTKEVIQGDKYTIQFLLKNGEESFIKIKN
;
A
#
# COMPACT_ATOMS: atom_id res chain seq x y z
N MET A 1 -79.69 15.11 23.52
CA MET A 1 -80.77 15.12 22.50
C MET A 1 -80.98 13.68 22.06
N LYS A 2 -82.16 13.08 22.33
CA LYS A 2 -82.48 11.75 21.82
C LYS A 2 -83.33 11.99 20.56
N PHE A 3 -82.83 11.50 19.42
CA PHE A 3 -83.61 11.50 18.20
C PHE A 3 -84.80 10.53 18.35
N THR A 4 -85.93 10.93 17.87
CA THR A 4 -87.16 10.10 17.88
C THR A 4 -87.13 9.16 16.65
N ASP A 5 -87.77 8.01 16.77
CA ASP A 5 -87.82 6.99 15.68
C ASP A 5 -88.35 7.54 14.34
N GLU A 6 -89.17 8.59 14.36
CA GLU A 6 -89.63 9.30 13.19
C GLU A 6 -88.52 10.06 12.46
N GLN A 7 -87.61 10.68 13.18
CA GLN A 7 -86.46 11.39 12.58
C GLN A 7 -85.43 10.43 11.98
N PHE A 8 -85.32 9.21 12.49
CA PHE A 8 -84.48 8.17 11.90
C PHE A 8 -85.11 7.64 10.61
N SER A 9 -86.44 7.52 10.51
CA SER A 9 -87.10 7.05 9.30
C SER A 9 -87.07 8.07 8.15
N GLU A 10 -87.14 9.39 8.41
CA GLU A 10 -86.90 10.45 7.44
C GLU A 10 -85.45 10.47 6.92
N LEU A 11 -84.45 10.29 7.80
CA LEU A 11 -83.09 10.19 7.39
C LEU A 11 -82.75 8.94 6.60
N GLU A 12 -83.44 7.81 6.86
CA GLU A 12 -83.35 6.59 6.04
C GLU A 12 -84.02 6.76 4.65
N GLU A 13 -85.09 7.53 4.51
CA GLU A 13 -85.68 7.84 3.22
C GLU A 13 -84.82 8.80 2.37
N GLU A 14 -84.23 9.82 2.96
CA GLU A 14 -83.34 10.72 2.27
C GLU A 14 -81.99 10.01 1.89
N LEU A 15 -81.54 9.05 2.67
CA LEU A 15 -80.35 8.25 2.41
C LEU A 15 -80.56 7.07 1.48
N LYS A 16 -81.86 6.76 1.09
CA LYS A 16 -82.20 5.82 0.02
C LYS A 16 -81.80 6.39 -1.34
N ILE A 17 -80.51 6.49 -1.59
CA ILE A 17 -80.01 6.58 -2.94
C ILE A 17 -80.53 5.35 -3.67
N THR A 18 -81.48 5.55 -4.58
CA THR A 18 -82.07 4.48 -5.35
C THR A 18 -81.04 3.58 -5.98
N GLU A 19 -81.19 2.27 -5.92
CA GLU A 19 -80.17 1.30 -6.47
C GLU A 19 -79.80 1.63 -7.93
N LYS A 20 -80.70 2.30 -8.67
CA LYS A 20 -80.43 2.80 -10.02
C LYS A 20 -79.40 3.88 -10.12
N SER A 21 -79.17 4.71 -9.08
CA SER A 21 -78.16 5.75 -9.09
C SER A 21 -76.84 5.24 -8.53
N LYS A 22 -76.83 4.18 -7.74
CA LYS A 22 -75.55 3.55 -7.22
C LYS A 22 -74.84 2.76 -8.31
N ASN A 23 -75.51 2.13 -9.21
CA ASN A 23 -74.96 1.27 -10.23
C ASN A 23 -74.03 2.02 -11.24
N PRO A 24 -74.36 3.18 -11.83
CA PRO A 24 -73.46 3.85 -12.75
C PRO A 24 -72.26 4.45 -12.09
N LEU A 25 -72.33 4.86 -10.80
CA LEU A 25 -71.22 5.37 -10.07
C LEU A 25 -70.24 4.25 -9.69
N LYS A 26 -70.78 3.13 -9.22
CA LYS A 26 -69.97 1.93 -8.91
C LYS A 26 -69.31 1.38 -10.18
N TYR A 27 -69.90 1.40 -11.32
CA TYR A 27 -69.38 0.97 -12.61
C TYR A 27 -68.29 1.93 -13.11
N LYS A 28 -68.46 3.26 -12.95
CA LYS A 28 -67.42 4.26 -13.26
C LYS A 28 -66.23 4.16 -12.34
N ILE A 29 -66.44 3.92 -11.05
CA ILE A 29 -65.35 3.72 -10.09
C ILE A 29 -64.59 2.44 -10.41
N LEU A 30 -65.26 1.33 -10.67
CA LEU A 30 -64.61 0.06 -11.05
C LEU A 30 -63.92 0.13 -12.42
N GLN A 31 -64.46 0.86 -13.40
CA GLN A 31 -63.80 1.10 -14.68
C GLN A 31 -62.55 1.98 -14.54
N ASN A 32 -62.56 2.98 -13.66
CA ASN A 32 -61.42 3.82 -13.39
C ASN A 32 -60.34 3.09 -12.56
N ILE A 33 -60.73 2.18 -11.68
CA ILE A 33 -59.78 1.34 -10.95
C ILE A 33 -59.13 0.32 -11.88
N ASN A 34 -59.89 -0.27 -12.82
CA ASN A 34 -59.34 -1.22 -13.78
C ASN A 34 -58.55 -0.57 -14.94
N LYS A 35 -58.77 0.73 -15.21
CA LYS A 35 -57.95 1.50 -16.17
C LYS A 35 -56.67 2.06 -15.58
N ARG A 36 -56.52 2.05 -14.27
CA ARG A 36 -55.26 2.38 -13.62
C ARG A 36 -54.31 1.19 -13.72
N GLU A 37 -53.42 1.26 -14.73
CA GLU A 37 -52.04 0.83 -14.60
C GLU A 37 -51.72 -0.68 -14.66
N LYS A 38 -51.84 -1.24 -15.82
CA LYS A 38 -50.98 -2.39 -16.16
C LYS A 38 -49.63 -2.01 -16.79
N HIS A 39 -49.38 -0.71 -17.08
CA HIS A 39 -48.23 -0.39 -17.95
C HIS A 39 -47.01 0.27 -17.28
N ASN A 40 -47.10 0.81 -16.08
CA ASN A 40 -45.99 1.58 -15.53
C ASN A 40 -45.32 1.00 -14.25
N ARG A 41 -45.99 0.11 -13.52
CA ARG A 41 -45.40 -0.45 -12.28
C ARG A 41 -44.05 -1.14 -12.47
N LYS A 42 -43.87 -1.89 -13.56
CA LYS A 42 -42.58 -2.53 -13.86
C LYS A 42 -41.48 -1.52 -14.19
N ARG A 43 -41.81 -0.44 -14.91
CA ARG A 43 -40.81 0.62 -15.21
C ARG A 43 -40.42 1.41 -13.97
N TYR A 44 -41.38 1.80 -13.12
CA TYR A 44 -41.07 2.47 -11.85
C TYR A 44 -40.31 1.57 -10.89
N PHE A 45 -40.63 0.28 -10.83
CA PHE A 45 -39.87 -0.70 -10.06
C PHE A 45 -38.40 -0.75 -10.52
N TRP A 46 -38.14 -0.85 -11.81
CA TRP A 46 -36.78 -0.85 -12.36
C TRP A 46 -36.08 0.48 -12.17
N ILE A 47 -36.75 1.61 -12.22
CA ILE A 47 -36.18 2.94 -11.92
C ILE A 47 -35.79 3.02 -10.43
N VAL A 48 -36.65 2.57 -9.52
CA VAL A 48 -36.36 2.54 -8.08
C VAL A 48 -35.21 1.61 -7.80
N VAL A 49 -35.13 0.44 -8.41
CA VAL A 49 -34.01 -0.49 -8.28
C VAL A 49 -32.74 0.14 -8.82
N ALA A 50 -32.78 0.81 -9.97
CA ALA A 50 -31.61 1.50 -10.53
C ALA A 50 -31.12 2.65 -9.63
N VAL A 51 -32.04 3.44 -9.07
CA VAL A 51 -31.71 4.52 -8.12
C VAL A 51 -31.12 3.94 -6.82
N CYS A 52 -31.72 2.87 -6.28
CA CYS A 52 -31.17 2.20 -5.09
C CYS A 52 -29.78 1.62 -5.35
N MET A 53 -29.55 1.00 -6.52
CA MET A 53 -28.23 0.50 -6.93
C MET A 53 -27.23 1.65 -7.06
N LEU A 54 -27.64 2.79 -7.61
CA LEU A 54 -26.79 3.97 -7.75
C LEU A 54 -26.41 4.54 -6.36
N PHE A 55 -27.35 4.56 -5.40
CA PHE A 55 -27.07 4.92 -4.01
C PHE A 55 -26.14 3.93 -3.30
N ILE A 56 -26.26 2.64 -3.57
CA ILE A 56 -25.37 1.63 -3.00
C ILE A 56 -23.95 1.79 -3.56
N VAL A 57 -23.81 2.01 -4.88
CA VAL A 57 -22.51 2.19 -5.54
C VAL A 57 -21.83 3.51 -5.14
N THR A 58 -22.61 4.58 -4.95
CA THR A 58 -22.06 5.90 -4.55
C THR A 58 -21.98 6.11 -3.04
N SER A 59 -22.65 5.27 -2.25
CA SER A 59 -22.71 5.38 -0.79
C SER A 59 -21.36 5.33 -0.08
N PRO A 60 -20.34 4.54 -0.53
CA PRO A 60 -19.01 4.58 0.04
C PRO A 60 -18.35 5.96 0.00
N PHE A 61 -18.70 6.77 -1.01
CA PHE A 61 -18.13 8.13 -1.17
C PHE A 61 -18.76 9.18 -0.24
N TYR A 62 -19.88 8.86 0.44
CA TYR A 62 -20.60 9.81 1.27
C TYR A 62 -20.74 9.40 2.75
N SER A 63 -20.30 8.20 3.13
CA SER A 63 -20.43 7.70 4.50
C SER A 63 -19.21 6.89 4.94
N PRO A 64 -18.52 7.31 6.03
CA PRO A 64 -17.42 6.54 6.61
C PRO A 64 -17.76 5.08 6.94
N THR A 65 -18.99 4.85 7.37
CA THR A 65 -19.48 3.49 7.71
C THR A 65 -19.64 2.62 6.46
N MET A 66 -20.11 3.19 5.36
CA MET A 66 -20.32 2.46 4.11
C MET A 66 -19.01 2.24 3.34
N ALA A 67 -18.04 3.15 3.44
CA ALA A 67 -16.70 2.92 2.92
C ALA A 67 -16.02 1.72 3.62
N ARG A 68 -16.11 1.63 4.95
CA ARG A 68 -15.63 0.45 5.71
C ARG A 68 -16.33 -0.86 5.32
N VAL A 69 -17.61 -0.80 4.96
CA VAL A 69 -18.36 -1.97 4.44
C VAL A 69 -17.90 -2.33 3.04
N ALA A 70 -17.67 -1.33 2.16
CA ALA A 70 -17.15 -1.56 0.81
C ALA A 70 -15.72 -2.12 0.84
N GLU A 71 -14.86 -1.61 1.71
CA GLU A 71 -13.49 -2.12 1.92
C GLU A 71 -13.48 -3.58 2.41
N ARG A 72 -14.46 -3.99 3.22
CA ARG A 72 -14.65 -5.39 3.61
C ARG A 72 -15.10 -6.30 2.47
N ILE A 73 -15.68 -5.74 1.42
CA ILE A 73 -16.22 -6.48 0.27
C ILE A 73 -15.19 -6.56 -0.87
N LEU A 74 -14.38 -5.51 -1.05
CA LEU A 74 -13.38 -5.49 -2.11
C LEU A 74 -12.17 -6.37 -1.76
N PRO A 75 -11.67 -7.17 -2.71
CA PRO A 75 -10.44 -7.93 -2.50
C PRO A 75 -9.25 -6.97 -2.32
N ILE A 76 -8.31 -7.34 -1.48
CA ILE A 76 -7.02 -6.64 -1.40
C ILE A 76 -6.33 -6.82 -2.76
N SER A 77 -5.74 -5.74 -3.28
CA SER A 77 -4.80 -5.82 -4.39
C SER A 77 -3.40 -5.48 -3.89
N ILE A 78 -2.46 -6.37 -4.11
CA ILE A 78 -1.04 -6.12 -3.85
C ILE A 78 -0.40 -5.73 -5.17
N THR A 79 0.10 -4.49 -5.24
CA THR A 79 0.75 -3.97 -6.43
C THR A 79 2.27 -4.17 -6.29
N PRO A 80 2.94 -4.80 -7.26
CA PRO A 80 4.39 -4.89 -7.25
C PRO A 80 5.03 -3.50 -7.25
N SER A 81 6.02 -3.26 -6.39
CA SER A 81 6.80 -2.01 -6.40
C SER A 81 7.57 -1.82 -7.68
N TYR A 82 7.88 -2.91 -8.39
CA TYR A 82 8.59 -2.90 -9.64
C TYR A 82 7.88 -3.79 -10.67
N SER A 83 7.53 -3.24 -11.82
CA SER A 83 6.80 -3.94 -12.87
C SER A 83 7.25 -3.41 -14.24
N ASN A 84 7.51 -4.32 -15.21
CA ASN A 84 7.90 -3.97 -16.58
C ASN A 84 9.12 -3.03 -16.67
N GLY A 85 10.08 -3.15 -15.75
CA GLY A 85 11.26 -2.30 -15.72
C GLY A 85 11.01 -0.90 -15.16
N GLN A 86 9.83 -0.64 -14.61
CA GLN A 86 9.45 0.65 -14.01
C GLN A 86 9.08 0.50 -12.54
N TYR A 87 9.39 1.52 -11.77
CA TYR A 87 8.97 1.64 -10.38
C TYR A 87 7.51 2.10 -10.34
N ASN A 88 6.67 1.38 -9.64
CA ASN A 88 5.30 1.78 -9.38
C ASN A 88 5.27 2.73 -8.17
N PRO A 89 4.59 3.88 -8.26
CA PRO A 89 4.55 4.82 -7.16
C PRO A 89 3.88 4.19 -5.93
N ASP A 90 4.62 4.17 -4.84
CA ASP A 90 4.13 3.75 -3.53
C ASP A 90 3.29 4.86 -2.86
N LEU A 91 2.79 4.59 -1.66
CA LEU A 91 2.01 5.56 -0.90
C LEU A 91 2.78 6.86 -0.64
N THR A 92 4.09 6.79 -0.39
CA THR A 92 4.92 7.99 -0.14
C THR A 92 5.02 8.86 -1.38
N SER A 93 5.24 8.26 -2.53
CA SER A 93 5.28 8.95 -3.83
C SER A 93 3.94 9.61 -4.17
N GLN A 94 2.84 8.90 -3.95
CA GLN A 94 1.49 9.42 -4.20
C GLN A 94 1.14 10.58 -3.26
N LEU A 95 1.56 10.51 -1.99
CA LEU A 95 1.40 11.62 -1.04
C LEU A 95 2.28 12.80 -1.40
N ALA A 96 3.51 12.58 -1.87
CA ALA A 96 4.40 13.63 -2.35
C ALA A 96 3.77 14.37 -3.53
N GLU A 97 3.25 13.66 -4.53
CA GLU A 97 2.52 14.23 -5.65
C GLU A 97 1.27 15.01 -5.21
N LEU A 98 0.54 14.53 -4.20
CA LEU A 98 -0.59 15.26 -3.62
C LEU A 98 -0.15 16.59 -3.02
N VAL A 99 0.92 16.60 -2.23
CA VAL A 99 1.46 17.80 -1.59
C VAL A 99 1.91 18.84 -2.63
N GLU A 100 2.61 18.41 -3.69
CA GLU A 100 3.04 19.28 -4.80
C GLU A 100 1.86 19.85 -5.57
N ARG A 101 0.86 19.04 -5.88
CA ARG A 101 -0.36 19.46 -6.56
C ARG A 101 -1.14 20.52 -5.77
N GLU A 102 -1.06 20.48 -4.44
CA GLU A 102 -1.65 21.48 -3.56
C GLU A 102 -0.79 22.75 -3.43
N GLY A 103 0.34 22.82 -4.13
CA GLY A 103 1.21 24.00 -4.22
C GLY A 103 2.23 24.11 -3.10
N TYR A 104 2.49 23.04 -2.36
CA TYR A 104 3.50 23.03 -1.31
C TYR A 104 4.78 22.32 -1.78
N SER A 105 5.93 22.87 -1.39
CA SER A 105 7.20 22.17 -1.46
C SER A 105 7.38 21.33 -0.19
N PHE A 106 8.03 20.18 -0.31
CA PHE A 106 8.31 19.33 0.84
C PHE A 106 9.81 18.98 0.92
N ASN A 107 10.27 18.74 2.14
CA ASN A 107 11.59 18.19 2.40
C ASN A 107 11.57 16.66 2.32
N SER A 108 10.54 16.04 2.91
CA SER A 108 10.37 14.59 2.89
C SER A 108 8.91 14.20 3.11
N VAL A 109 8.54 13.04 2.55
CA VAL A 109 7.35 12.28 2.89
C VAL A 109 7.82 10.89 3.29
N GLY A 110 7.41 10.42 4.47
CA GLY A 110 7.87 9.15 5.00
C GLY A 110 6.79 8.42 5.79
N ILE A 111 7.00 7.10 5.96
CA ILE A 111 6.12 6.23 6.74
C ILE A 111 6.95 5.48 7.77
N LYS A 112 6.54 5.59 9.04
CA LYS A 112 7.05 4.74 10.12
C LYS A 112 6.10 3.55 10.30
N PRO A 113 6.61 2.32 10.37
CA PRO A 113 5.74 1.14 10.39
C PRO A 113 5.06 0.86 11.74
N SER A 114 5.62 1.32 12.86
CA SER A 114 5.07 1.01 14.18
C SER A 114 5.40 2.11 15.22
N PRO A 115 4.40 2.85 15.72
CA PRO A 115 3.03 2.92 15.19
C PRO A 115 3.02 3.39 13.73
N TYR A 116 2.01 3.01 12.96
CA TYR A 116 1.93 3.42 11.55
C TYR A 116 1.71 4.92 11.47
N THR A 117 2.78 5.64 11.18
CA THR A 117 2.81 7.10 11.19
C THR A 117 3.23 7.62 9.82
N ILE A 118 2.43 8.50 9.26
CA ILE A 118 2.71 9.22 8.01
C ILE A 118 3.28 10.58 8.37
N GLU A 119 4.49 10.87 7.92
CA GLU A 119 5.18 12.13 8.20
C GLU A 119 5.37 12.91 6.91
N ILE A 120 4.91 14.16 6.90
CA ILE A 120 5.07 15.11 5.79
C ILE A 120 5.83 16.31 6.33
N SER A 121 7.05 16.52 5.86
CA SER A 121 7.89 17.66 6.23
C SER A 121 7.88 18.70 5.12
N LEU A 122 7.30 19.87 5.36
CA LEU A 122 7.08 20.94 4.36
C LEU A 122 8.19 21.97 4.38
N ILE A 123 8.53 22.52 3.21
CA ILE A 123 9.35 23.72 3.06
C ILE A 123 8.41 24.90 2.88
N LEU A 124 8.29 25.74 3.92
CA LEU A 124 7.36 26.86 3.94
C LEU A 124 8.08 28.14 3.56
N LYS A 125 7.62 28.83 2.48
CA LYS A 125 8.16 30.12 2.01
C LYS A 125 7.25 31.28 2.37
N ASP A 126 5.94 31.14 2.05
CA ASP A 126 4.96 32.23 2.12
C ASP A 126 3.76 31.91 3.03
N SER A 127 3.79 30.77 3.74
CA SER A 127 2.70 30.33 4.62
C SER A 127 3.23 29.87 5.97
N THR A 128 2.39 29.93 6.99
CA THR A 128 2.71 29.34 8.29
C THR A 128 2.38 27.85 8.31
N LEU A 129 3.06 27.08 9.17
CA LEU A 129 2.77 25.67 9.37
C LEU A 129 1.29 25.42 9.67
N LYS A 130 0.69 26.29 10.50
CA LYS A 130 -0.73 26.19 10.84
C LYS A 130 -1.62 26.28 9.60
N GLN A 131 -1.40 27.28 8.74
CA GLN A 131 -2.18 27.45 7.50
C GLN A 131 -1.98 26.28 6.52
N ALA A 132 -0.74 25.80 6.38
CA ALA A 132 -0.42 24.65 5.55
C ALA A 132 -1.11 23.38 6.06
N THR A 133 -1.07 23.14 7.38
CA THR A 133 -1.73 21.98 8.02
C THR A 133 -3.25 22.06 7.83
N GLU A 134 -3.89 23.21 8.13
CA GLU A 134 -5.34 23.38 7.96
C GLU A 134 -5.81 23.13 6.52
N ASN A 135 -4.96 23.36 5.52
CA ASN A 135 -5.28 23.11 4.12
C ASN A 135 -4.97 21.69 3.66
N LEU A 136 -3.84 21.11 4.08
CA LEU A 136 -3.36 19.80 3.60
C LEU A 136 -4.00 18.64 4.36
N GLU A 137 -4.15 18.74 5.68
CA GLU A 137 -4.62 17.64 6.53
C GLU A 137 -5.96 17.05 6.05
N PRO A 138 -7.00 17.84 5.70
CA PRO A 138 -8.25 17.30 5.18
C PRO A 138 -8.07 16.55 3.86
N LYS A 139 -7.17 17.02 2.98
CA LYS A 139 -6.94 16.43 1.66
C LYS A 139 -6.15 15.14 1.75
N VAL A 140 -5.10 15.13 2.58
CA VAL A 140 -4.32 13.93 2.88
C VAL A 140 -5.20 12.87 3.56
N THR A 141 -5.99 13.26 4.54
CA THR A 141 -6.91 12.35 5.25
C THR A 141 -7.95 11.76 4.29
N ASN A 142 -8.52 12.58 3.40
CA ASN A 142 -9.46 12.08 2.39
C ASN A 142 -8.79 11.11 1.42
N PHE A 143 -7.60 11.43 0.93
CA PHE A 143 -6.83 10.56 0.05
C PHE A 143 -6.52 9.23 0.74
N LEU A 144 -6.06 9.25 1.98
CA LEU A 144 -5.78 8.04 2.76
C LEU A 144 -7.03 7.20 2.97
N TYR A 145 -8.15 7.86 3.29
CA TYR A 145 -9.43 7.20 3.48
C TYR A 145 -9.92 6.52 2.19
N GLU A 146 -9.84 7.19 1.04
CA GLU A 146 -10.21 6.64 -0.27
C GLU A 146 -9.35 5.42 -0.66
N ASN A 147 -8.11 5.34 -0.14
CA ASN A 147 -7.20 4.22 -0.33
C ASN A 147 -7.25 3.17 0.81
N GLY A 148 -8.24 3.28 1.71
CA GLY A 148 -8.53 2.31 2.75
C GLY A 148 -7.65 2.42 4.00
N TYR A 149 -6.85 3.46 4.15
CA TYR A 149 -6.06 3.71 5.35
C TYR A 149 -6.93 4.36 6.43
N ASP A 150 -7.10 3.68 7.55
CA ASP A 150 -7.95 4.13 8.67
C ASP A 150 -7.28 3.93 10.05
N GLN A 151 -6.04 3.42 10.07
CA GLN A 151 -5.26 3.21 11.28
C GLN A 151 -3.86 3.80 11.13
N TYR A 152 -3.74 5.11 11.26
CA TYR A 152 -2.47 5.83 11.14
C TYR A 152 -2.45 7.06 12.06
N GLU A 153 -1.24 7.56 12.31
CA GLU A 153 -0.98 8.89 12.83
C GLU A 153 -0.46 9.77 11.69
N LEU A 154 -1.00 10.99 11.52
CA LEU A 154 -0.53 11.94 10.52
C LEU A 154 0.22 13.07 11.22
N ILE A 155 1.46 13.28 10.82
CA ILE A 155 2.31 14.37 11.30
C ILE A 155 2.70 15.26 10.13
N ILE A 156 2.26 16.52 10.17
CA ILE A 156 2.70 17.56 9.22
C ILE A 156 3.61 18.52 10.01
N SER A 157 4.83 18.69 9.55
CA SER A 157 5.83 19.49 10.21
C SER A 157 6.52 20.46 9.25
N GLU A 158 7.15 21.49 9.78
CA GLU A 158 8.05 22.34 9.02
C GLU A 158 9.43 21.72 8.97
N GLY A 159 9.96 21.55 7.77
CA GLY A 159 11.31 21.11 7.50
C GLY A 159 12.18 22.25 6.97
N THR A 160 13.46 22.05 7.05
CA THR A 160 14.41 22.93 6.38
C THR A 160 14.82 22.32 5.05
N GLU A 161 15.06 23.16 4.05
CA GLU A 161 15.63 22.71 2.79
C GLU A 161 16.93 21.96 3.09
N ALA A 162 17.01 20.70 2.65
CA ALA A 162 18.19 19.90 2.87
C ALA A 162 19.39 20.60 2.19
N GLN A 163 20.27 21.14 2.99
CA GLN A 163 21.55 21.60 2.46
C GLN A 163 22.33 20.32 2.11
N ILE A 164 22.51 20.09 0.80
CA ILE A 164 23.45 19.06 0.36
C ILE A 164 24.80 19.48 0.89
N PRO A 165 25.39 18.73 1.84
CA PRO A 165 26.71 19.07 2.32
C PRO A 165 27.67 19.14 1.12
N PRO A 166 28.62 20.07 1.10
CA PRO A 166 29.63 20.10 0.05
C PRO A 166 30.35 18.74 0.05
N LYS A 167 30.66 18.22 -1.15
CA LYS A 167 31.45 17.02 -1.29
C LYS A 167 32.74 17.18 -0.47
N THR A 168 33.04 16.18 0.33
CA THR A 168 34.25 16.12 1.13
C THR A 168 35.38 15.45 0.32
N GLU A 169 36.62 15.55 0.80
CA GLU A 169 37.75 14.83 0.23
C GLU A 169 37.56 13.30 0.36
N GLU A 170 36.85 12.87 1.41
CA GLU A 170 36.50 11.48 1.63
C GLU A 170 35.47 10.98 0.57
N ASP A 171 34.53 11.79 0.20
CA ASP A 171 33.56 11.45 -0.88
C ASP A 171 34.27 11.25 -2.21
N ASP A 172 35.23 12.13 -2.54
CA ASP A 172 36.02 12.02 -3.76
C ASP A 172 36.94 10.78 -3.72
N THR A 173 37.50 10.46 -2.54
CA THR A 173 38.30 9.25 -2.35
C THR A 173 37.46 7.99 -2.52
N TYR A 174 36.26 7.96 -1.94
CA TYR A 174 35.32 6.85 -2.09
C TYR A 174 34.94 6.60 -3.55
N GLU A 175 34.60 7.65 -4.29
CA GLU A 175 34.22 7.53 -5.71
C GLU A 175 35.41 6.96 -6.54
N LYS A 176 36.64 7.42 -6.32
CA LYS A 176 37.80 6.88 -7.00
C LYS A 176 38.04 5.40 -6.66
N VAL A 177 37.94 5.03 -5.39
CA VAL A 177 38.06 3.62 -4.98
C VAL A 177 36.99 2.76 -5.64
N ARG A 178 35.76 3.25 -5.71
CA ARG A 178 34.64 2.54 -6.37
C ARG A 178 34.91 2.32 -7.86
N GLU A 179 35.43 3.33 -8.55
CA GLU A 179 35.80 3.23 -9.96
C GLU A 179 36.93 2.21 -10.17
N ILE A 180 38.00 2.27 -9.36
CA ILE A 180 39.11 1.30 -9.40
C ILE A 180 38.61 -0.12 -9.22
N VAL A 181 37.77 -0.37 -8.21
CA VAL A 181 37.20 -1.70 -7.96
C VAL A 181 36.38 -2.16 -9.15
N LYS A 182 35.53 -1.29 -9.71
CA LYS A 182 34.72 -1.60 -10.89
C LYS A 182 35.55 -1.92 -12.11
N GLU A 183 36.60 -1.16 -12.39
CA GLU A 183 37.49 -1.38 -13.54
C GLU A 183 38.25 -2.68 -13.42
N VAL A 184 38.87 -2.94 -12.23
CA VAL A 184 39.59 -4.17 -12.00
C VAL A 184 38.72 -5.40 -12.09
N PHE A 185 37.58 -5.44 -11.44
CA PHE A 185 36.60 -6.55 -11.58
C PHE A 185 36.20 -6.77 -13.03
N SER A 186 35.95 -5.69 -13.78
CA SER A 186 35.61 -5.78 -15.19
C SER A 186 36.72 -6.34 -16.05
N ALA A 187 37.98 -5.99 -15.76
CA ALA A 187 39.16 -6.51 -16.45
C ALA A 187 39.35 -8.01 -16.26
N TYR A 188 38.92 -8.56 -15.13
CA TYR A 188 38.88 -10.00 -14.85
C TYR A 188 37.66 -10.72 -15.38
N GLY A 189 36.75 -10.01 -16.09
CA GLY A 189 35.54 -10.59 -16.69
C GLY A 189 34.32 -10.57 -15.76
N TYR A 190 34.40 -9.95 -14.61
CA TYR A 190 33.33 -9.83 -13.60
C TYR A 190 32.58 -8.49 -13.68
N ALA A 191 32.31 -7.99 -14.91
CA ALA A 191 31.63 -6.71 -15.11
C ALA A 191 30.22 -6.68 -14.51
N LYS A 192 29.50 -7.82 -14.51
CA LYS A 192 28.16 -7.92 -13.92
C LYS A 192 28.20 -7.84 -12.40
N GLU A 193 29.21 -8.43 -11.80
CA GLU A 193 29.48 -8.36 -10.37
C GLU A 193 29.87 -6.93 -9.97
N ALA A 194 30.62 -6.24 -10.81
CA ALA A 194 31.04 -4.86 -10.63
C ALA A 194 29.86 -3.84 -10.65
N ASP A 195 28.69 -4.23 -11.19
CA ASP A 195 27.47 -3.40 -11.08
C ASP A 195 26.87 -3.42 -9.68
N TYR A 196 27.24 -4.38 -8.82
CA TYR A 196 26.94 -4.31 -7.40
C TYR A 196 27.91 -3.37 -6.72
N GLU A 197 27.46 -2.72 -5.66
CA GLU A 197 28.35 -1.89 -4.84
C GLU A 197 29.27 -2.80 -4.01
N LEU A 198 30.44 -3.08 -4.56
CA LEU A 198 31.42 -3.99 -3.96
C LEU A 198 32.45 -3.29 -3.08
N ALA A 199 32.54 -1.95 -3.15
CA ALA A 199 33.49 -1.16 -2.41
C ALA A 199 32.81 -0.41 -1.25
N GLY A 200 33.47 -0.36 -0.12
CA GLY A 200 33.11 0.49 1.00
C GLY A 200 34.36 1.20 1.54
N LEU A 201 34.19 2.40 2.10
CA LEU A 201 35.26 3.13 2.79
C LEU A 201 34.94 3.20 4.27
N GLN A 202 35.86 2.75 5.11
CA GLN A 202 35.77 2.89 6.55
C GLN A 202 36.82 3.92 7.02
N GLU A 203 36.33 5.05 7.46
CA GLU A 203 37.18 6.11 8.03
C GLU A 203 37.67 5.73 9.41
N THR A 204 38.91 6.06 9.66
CA THR A 204 39.53 6.01 10.98
C THR A 204 40.17 7.36 11.27
N TRP A 205 40.51 7.63 12.53
CA TRP A 205 41.12 8.90 12.95
C TRP A 205 42.40 9.29 12.21
N PHE A 206 43.06 8.35 11.54
CA PHE A 206 44.38 8.59 10.93
C PHE A 206 44.50 8.08 9.49
N SER A 207 43.51 7.37 8.98
CA SER A 207 43.57 6.74 7.65
C SER A 207 42.28 6.08 7.28
N ASN A 208 42.11 5.84 5.98
CA ASN A 208 40.96 5.13 5.44
C ASN A 208 41.28 3.65 5.22
N ILE A 209 40.27 2.80 5.40
CA ILE A 209 40.32 1.37 5.11
C ILE A 209 39.31 1.07 4.03
N VAL A 210 39.73 0.46 2.94
CA VAL A 210 38.84 -0.02 1.90
C VAL A 210 38.26 -1.37 2.31
N LEU A 211 36.93 -1.51 2.20
CA LEU A 211 36.25 -2.77 2.39
C LEU A 211 35.81 -3.28 0.99
N ILE A 212 36.25 -4.48 0.62
CA ILE A 212 35.85 -5.12 -0.63
C ILE A 212 34.92 -6.28 -0.31
N ASP A 213 33.69 -6.21 -0.83
CA ASP A 213 32.75 -7.31 -0.82
C ASP A 213 33.03 -8.22 -2.01
N MET A 214 33.69 -9.34 -1.76
CA MET A 214 34.09 -10.31 -2.77
C MET A 214 33.00 -11.40 -2.96
N PRO A 215 32.40 -11.52 -4.15
CA PRO A 215 31.49 -12.63 -4.42
C PRO A 215 32.20 -13.99 -4.31
N ASP A 216 31.51 -14.96 -3.70
CA ASP A 216 32.09 -16.27 -3.36
C ASP A 216 32.48 -17.17 -4.56
N HIS A 217 32.06 -16.79 -5.77
CA HIS A 217 32.38 -17.52 -7.01
C HIS A 217 33.53 -16.89 -7.81
N VAL A 218 34.16 -15.84 -7.30
CA VAL A 218 35.29 -15.18 -7.94
C VAL A 218 36.57 -15.95 -7.58
N ASP A 219 37.11 -16.67 -8.58
CA ASP A 219 38.24 -17.54 -8.38
C ASP A 219 39.59 -16.75 -8.21
N GLU A 220 39.72 -15.63 -8.94
CA GLU A 220 40.95 -14.79 -8.95
C GLU A 220 40.93 -13.71 -7.86
N SER A 221 40.25 -13.95 -6.73
CA SER A 221 40.03 -12.94 -5.69
C SER A 221 41.32 -12.31 -5.15
N ASN A 222 42.39 -13.10 -4.99
CA ASN A 222 43.67 -12.60 -4.49
C ASN A 222 44.39 -11.70 -5.51
N GLU A 223 44.32 -12.03 -6.79
CA GLU A 223 44.88 -11.26 -7.89
C GLU A 223 44.12 -9.95 -8.06
N ILE A 224 42.82 -9.99 -8.03
CA ILE A 224 41.93 -8.80 -8.06
C ILE A 224 42.31 -7.83 -6.93
N VAL A 225 42.43 -8.32 -5.70
CA VAL A 225 42.78 -7.47 -4.55
C VAL A 225 44.15 -6.83 -4.74
N LYS A 226 45.16 -7.56 -5.21
CA LYS A 226 46.49 -7.01 -5.48
C LYS A 226 46.49 -5.93 -6.57
N ASP A 227 45.70 -6.14 -7.63
CA ASP A 227 45.61 -5.13 -8.69
C ASP A 227 44.84 -3.89 -8.20
N ILE A 228 43.83 -4.04 -7.33
CA ILE A 228 43.14 -2.91 -6.66
C ILE A 228 44.13 -2.16 -5.77
N GLU A 229 44.95 -2.85 -4.96
CA GLU A 229 45.99 -2.24 -4.12
C GLU A 229 46.96 -1.41 -4.96
N LYS A 230 47.45 -1.96 -6.06
CA LYS A 230 48.35 -1.30 -6.98
C LYS A 230 47.77 -0.05 -7.63
N GLU A 231 46.52 -0.10 -8.05
CA GLU A 231 45.83 1.07 -8.64
C GLU A 231 45.53 2.16 -7.58
N ILE A 232 45.22 1.78 -6.35
CA ILE A 232 45.05 2.71 -5.22
C ILE A 232 46.43 3.41 -4.91
N GLU A 233 47.50 2.66 -4.87
CA GLU A 233 48.85 3.21 -4.67
C GLU A 233 49.26 4.14 -5.84
N ALA A 234 48.98 3.75 -7.08
CA ALA A 234 49.31 4.56 -8.26
C ALA A 234 48.57 5.91 -8.31
N GLN A 235 47.41 6.02 -7.67
CA GLN A 235 46.64 7.26 -7.55
C GLN A 235 46.90 8.04 -6.27
N ASP A 236 47.87 7.60 -5.44
CA ASP A 236 48.28 8.24 -4.18
C ASP A 236 47.09 8.51 -3.24
N LEU A 237 46.15 7.55 -3.18
CA LEU A 237 45.01 7.66 -2.28
C LEU A 237 45.40 7.33 -0.85
N ASN A 238 44.92 8.12 0.11
CA ASN A 238 45.20 7.94 1.54
C ASN A 238 44.47 6.70 2.11
N ILE A 239 44.83 5.52 1.63
CA ILE A 239 44.32 4.22 2.06
C ILE A 239 45.42 3.46 2.79
N LYS A 240 45.13 3.00 4.00
CA LYS A 240 46.08 2.27 4.83
C LYS A 240 46.00 0.75 4.65
N ASP A 241 44.82 0.25 4.41
CA ASP A 241 44.56 -1.20 4.43
C ASP A 241 43.33 -1.54 3.55
N ILE A 242 43.34 -2.73 2.98
CA ILE A 242 42.23 -3.29 2.25
C ILE A 242 41.72 -4.53 2.97
N LYS A 243 40.44 -4.54 3.37
CA LYS A 243 39.80 -5.69 3.99
C LYS A 243 38.85 -6.31 3.03
N VAL A 244 38.95 -7.62 2.84
CA VAL A 244 38.07 -8.39 1.96
C VAL A 244 37.06 -9.13 2.81
N ARG A 245 35.79 -9.05 2.40
CA ARG A 245 34.69 -9.75 3.00
C ARG A 245 33.99 -10.59 1.90
N THR A 246 34.12 -11.89 2.00
CA THR A 246 33.46 -12.81 1.06
C THR A 246 31.98 -12.94 1.37
N PHE A 247 31.14 -12.93 0.35
CA PHE A 247 29.70 -13.14 0.47
C PHE A 247 29.16 -14.04 -0.64
N ASN A 248 28.04 -14.72 -0.35
CA ASN A 248 27.35 -15.49 -1.35
C ASN A 248 26.44 -14.60 -2.21
N LEU A 249 26.80 -14.43 -3.50
CA LEU A 249 26.09 -13.53 -4.41
C LEU A 249 24.65 -13.99 -4.65
N LYS A 250 24.42 -15.29 -4.84
CA LYS A 250 23.06 -15.83 -5.04
C LYS A 250 22.17 -15.58 -3.84
N HIS A 251 22.74 -15.71 -2.63
CA HIS A 251 22.03 -15.41 -1.41
C HIS A 251 21.65 -13.93 -1.32
N ARG A 252 22.61 -13.01 -1.60
CA ARG A 252 22.36 -11.55 -1.60
C ARG A 252 21.28 -11.16 -2.62
N GLN A 253 21.35 -11.72 -3.82
CA GLN A 253 20.34 -11.48 -4.86
C GLN A 253 18.94 -11.97 -4.44
N GLN A 254 18.86 -13.16 -3.84
CA GLN A 254 17.60 -13.68 -3.31
C GLN A 254 17.08 -12.80 -2.16
N ASP A 255 17.97 -12.39 -1.24
CA ASP A 255 17.61 -11.52 -0.11
C ASP A 255 17.03 -10.19 -0.59
N ASN A 256 17.68 -9.53 -1.56
CA ASN A 256 17.20 -8.28 -2.15
C ASN A 256 15.82 -8.45 -2.80
N ARG A 257 15.60 -9.49 -3.63
CA ARG A 257 14.30 -9.75 -4.25
C ARG A 257 13.19 -9.93 -3.22
N TRP A 258 13.47 -10.70 -2.18
CA TRP A 258 12.50 -10.97 -1.12
C TRP A 258 12.28 -9.78 -0.19
N GLY A 259 13.22 -8.86 -0.13
CA GLY A 259 13.01 -7.55 0.50
C GLY A 259 11.86 -6.79 -0.15
N TYR A 260 11.84 -6.67 -1.48
CA TYR A 260 10.75 -6.02 -2.22
C TYR A 260 9.43 -6.79 -2.08
N ILE A 261 9.44 -8.09 -2.35
CA ILE A 261 8.22 -8.93 -2.27
C ILE A 261 7.57 -8.84 -0.88
N SER A 262 8.36 -8.92 0.17
CA SER A 262 7.84 -8.84 1.54
C SER A 262 7.30 -7.46 1.87
N SER A 263 7.94 -6.40 1.37
CA SER A 263 7.48 -5.02 1.53
C SER A 263 6.17 -4.76 0.79
N ASP A 264 6.01 -5.27 -0.43
CA ASP A 264 4.77 -5.14 -1.20
C ASP A 264 3.58 -5.76 -0.44
N ILE A 265 3.77 -6.99 0.07
CA ILE A 265 2.73 -7.69 0.85
C ILE A 265 2.39 -6.91 2.13
N TYR A 266 3.41 -6.42 2.84
CA TYR A 266 3.23 -5.63 4.06
C TYR A 266 2.48 -4.33 3.78
N ASN A 267 2.93 -3.54 2.80
CA ASN A 267 2.41 -2.21 2.49
C ASN A 267 0.95 -2.25 2.01
N ALA A 268 0.53 -3.33 1.36
CA ALA A 268 -0.86 -3.49 0.94
C ALA A 268 -1.85 -3.56 2.11
N MET A 269 -1.38 -3.91 3.32
CA MET A 269 -2.22 -4.17 4.50
C MET A 269 -1.91 -3.24 5.68
N ALA A 270 -0.70 -2.69 5.76
CA ALA A 270 -0.29 -1.80 6.84
C ALA A 270 -1.11 -0.50 6.85
N GLY A 271 -1.40 0.05 8.02
CA GLY A 271 -2.23 1.24 8.17
C GLY A 271 -3.74 1.02 7.97
N LYS A 272 -4.18 -0.25 7.81
CA LYS A 272 -5.58 -0.64 7.64
C LYS A 272 -6.05 -1.49 8.82
N SER A 273 -7.03 -1.00 9.58
CA SER A 273 -7.53 -1.63 10.81
C SER A 273 -8.08 -3.04 10.59
N THR A 274 -8.55 -3.33 9.38
CA THR A 274 -9.08 -4.65 9.00
C THR A 274 -8.02 -5.75 9.12
N TYR A 275 -6.75 -5.44 8.84
CA TYR A 275 -5.65 -6.43 8.80
C TYR A 275 -4.75 -6.37 10.02
N GLN A 276 -4.77 -5.27 10.76
CA GLN A 276 -4.03 -5.05 12.01
C GLN A 276 -2.53 -5.40 11.89
N VAL A 277 -1.93 -5.14 10.73
CA VAL A 277 -0.52 -5.44 10.50
C VAL A 277 0.35 -4.45 11.25
N THR A 278 1.30 -4.96 12.04
CA THR A 278 2.16 -4.17 12.92
C THR A 278 3.65 -4.32 12.67
N GLY A 279 4.04 -5.31 11.86
CA GLY A 279 5.45 -5.53 11.59
C GLY A 279 5.73 -6.52 10.48
N LEU A 280 6.92 -6.38 9.91
CA LEU A 280 7.46 -7.23 8.87
C LEU A 280 8.85 -7.72 9.28
N SER A 281 9.12 -8.98 9.07
CA SER A 281 10.48 -9.52 9.06
C SER A 281 10.64 -10.51 7.93
N TYR A 282 11.80 -10.52 7.29
CA TYR A 282 12.15 -11.53 6.31
C TYR A 282 13.61 -11.97 6.48
N LYS A 283 13.93 -13.13 5.98
CA LYS A 283 15.29 -13.67 5.93
C LYS A 283 15.40 -14.75 4.87
N VAL A 284 16.54 -14.81 4.23
CA VAL A 284 16.93 -15.93 3.38
C VAL A 284 17.87 -16.86 4.15
N ARG A 285 17.60 -18.15 4.13
CA ARG A 285 18.44 -19.15 4.78
C ARG A 285 18.50 -20.44 3.95
N LYS A 286 19.69 -20.83 3.54
CA LYS A 286 19.91 -22.04 2.73
C LYS A 286 19.02 -22.09 1.47
N GLY A 287 18.92 -20.99 0.75
CA GLY A 287 18.12 -20.89 -0.47
C GLY A 287 16.61 -20.91 -0.27
N HIS A 288 16.12 -20.72 0.97
CA HIS A 288 14.71 -20.63 1.30
C HIS A 288 14.42 -19.27 1.93
N SER A 289 13.43 -18.56 1.43
CA SER A 289 12.98 -17.24 1.89
C SER A 289 11.85 -17.40 2.90
N TYR A 290 12.00 -16.78 4.06
CA TYR A 290 11.01 -16.77 5.13
C TYR A 290 10.52 -15.33 5.33
N VAL A 291 9.24 -15.11 5.15
CA VAL A 291 8.57 -13.84 5.41
C VAL A 291 7.60 -14.03 6.56
N SER A 292 7.65 -13.12 7.54
CA SER A 292 6.74 -13.13 8.68
C SER A 292 6.12 -11.75 8.83
N ILE A 293 4.81 -11.68 8.69
CA ILE A 293 4.01 -10.47 8.89
C ILE A 293 3.32 -10.60 10.24
N LYS A 294 3.67 -9.70 11.14
CA LYS A 294 3.11 -9.65 12.49
C LYS A 294 1.83 -8.83 12.49
N THR A 295 0.81 -9.31 13.20
CA THR A 295 -0.44 -8.61 13.40
C THR A 295 -0.71 -8.35 14.88
N ASP A 296 -1.70 -7.50 15.18
CA ASP A 296 -2.16 -7.24 16.55
C ASP A 296 -3.38 -8.13 16.95
N PHE A 297 -3.71 -9.12 16.12
CA PHE A 297 -4.74 -10.09 16.44
C PHE A 297 -4.32 -10.97 17.62
N GLU A 298 -5.12 -11.01 18.68
CA GLU A 298 -4.91 -11.91 19.83
C GLU A 298 -5.34 -13.35 19.51
N GLN A 299 -6.29 -13.51 18.59
CA GLN A 299 -6.81 -14.79 18.07
C GLN A 299 -6.96 -14.69 16.55
N PRO A 300 -7.01 -15.81 15.81
CA PRO A 300 -7.23 -15.78 14.38
C PRO A 300 -8.44 -14.92 14.01
N PRO A 301 -8.33 -14.04 13.01
CA PRO A 301 -9.47 -13.24 12.56
C PRO A 301 -10.54 -14.12 11.92
N SER A 302 -11.65 -13.51 11.47
CA SER A 302 -12.72 -14.26 10.79
C SER A 302 -12.20 -14.94 9.53
N GLU A 303 -12.81 -16.08 9.17
CA GLU A 303 -12.45 -16.86 7.98
C GLU A 303 -12.43 -16.00 6.70
N GLY A 304 -13.40 -15.09 6.55
CA GLY A 304 -13.43 -14.18 5.40
C GLY A 304 -12.26 -13.18 5.34
N ILE A 305 -11.61 -12.83 6.45
CA ILE A 305 -10.39 -12.03 6.45
C ILE A 305 -9.19 -12.91 6.05
N ILE A 306 -9.12 -14.12 6.59
CA ILE A 306 -8.07 -15.09 6.25
C ILE A 306 -8.09 -15.36 4.74
N GLU A 307 -9.24 -15.73 4.18
CA GLU A 307 -9.40 -16.00 2.75
C GLU A 307 -8.98 -14.81 1.88
N LYS A 308 -9.34 -13.58 2.26
CA LYS A 308 -8.94 -12.38 1.52
C LYS A 308 -7.43 -12.19 1.50
N ILE A 309 -6.77 -12.34 2.64
CA ILE A 309 -5.31 -12.24 2.74
C ILE A 309 -4.64 -13.32 1.89
N GLU A 310 -5.08 -14.58 2.03
CA GLU A 310 -4.52 -15.70 1.28
C GLU A 310 -4.67 -15.50 -0.23
N LEU A 311 -5.88 -15.13 -0.69
CA LEU A 311 -6.16 -14.88 -2.10
C LEU A 311 -5.31 -13.73 -2.64
N ALA A 312 -5.24 -12.60 -1.93
CA ALA A 312 -4.45 -11.45 -2.38
C ALA A 312 -2.96 -11.79 -2.51
N VAL A 313 -2.40 -12.53 -1.54
CA VAL A 313 -1.00 -12.95 -1.60
C VAL A 313 -0.78 -13.96 -2.73
N GLN A 314 -1.69 -14.92 -2.93
CA GLN A 314 -1.60 -15.91 -4.01
C GLN A 314 -1.70 -15.23 -5.38
N ASP A 315 -2.64 -14.30 -5.56
CA ASP A 315 -2.80 -13.54 -6.81
C ASP A 315 -1.55 -12.71 -7.11
N TYR A 316 -1.00 -12.02 -6.11
CA TYR A 316 0.24 -11.28 -6.25
C TYR A 316 1.42 -12.16 -6.66
N LEU A 317 1.61 -13.30 -6.00
CA LEU A 317 2.68 -14.24 -6.32
C LEU A 317 2.47 -14.92 -7.69
N ALA A 318 1.23 -14.93 -8.20
CA ALA A 318 0.88 -15.46 -9.51
C ALA A 318 1.10 -14.49 -10.67
N LEU A 319 1.27 -13.19 -10.40
CA LEU A 319 1.57 -12.18 -11.42
C LEU A 319 2.84 -12.54 -12.20
N THR A 320 2.86 -12.24 -13.49
CA THR A 320 4.01 -12.54 -14.35
C THR A 320 5.29 -11.86 -13.83
N ASP A 321 5.21 -10.58 -13.54
CA ASP A 321 6.33 -9.77 -13.05
C ASP A 321 6.86 -10.31 -11.71
N THR A 322 5.97 -10.68 -10.79
CA THR A 322 6.36 -11.24 -9.49
C THR A 322 7.02 -12.62 -9.64
N LYS A 323 6.51 -13.48 -10.54
CA LYS A 323 7.14 -14.78 -10.84
C LYS A 323 8.53 -14.65 -11.42
N GLU A 324 8.74 -13.67 -12.29
CA GLU A 324 10.06 -13.36 -12.85
C GLU A 324 11.04 -12.91 -11.75
N VAL A 325 10.56 -12.13 -10.79
CA VAL A 325 11.37 -11.72 -9.62
C VAL A 325 11.66 -12.89 -8.70
N ILE A 326 10.70 -13.77 -8.43
CA ILE A 326 10.88 -14.96 -7.55
C ILE A 326 11.91 -15.94 -8.11
N GLN A 327 12.01 -16.08 -9.44
CA GLN A 327 12.99 -16.97 -10.10
C GLN A 327 12.95 -18.44 -9.62
N GLY A 328 11.80 -18.91 -9.14
CA GLY A 328 11.65 -20.27 -8.62
C GLY A 328 12.20 -20.48 -7.21
N ASP A 329 12.53 -19.43 -6.47
CA ASP A 329 12.97 -19.51 -5.07
C ASP A 329 11.93 -20.26 -4.21
N LYS A 330 12.42 -21.07 -3.27
CA LYS A 330 11.56 -21.64 -2.23
C LYS A 330 11.22 -20.59 -1.20
N TYR A 331 9.96 -20.57 -0.74
CA TYR A 331 9.52 -19.59 0.23
C TYR A 331 8.49 -20.11 1.22
N THR A 332 8.39 -19.41 2.34
CA THR A 332 7.30 -19.52 3.31
C THR A 332 6.92 -18.12 3.75
N ILE A 333 5.65 -17.76 3.54
CA ILE A 333 5.05 -16.51 4.01
C ILE A 333 4.06 -16.86 5.10
N GLN A 334 4.17 -16.22 6.25
CA GLN A 334 3.28 -16.47 7.38
C GLN A 334 2.78 -15.18 8.00
N PHE A 335 1.52 -15.21 8.45
CA PHE A 335 0.92 -14.14 9.23
C PHE A 335 0.81 -14.62 10.67
N LEU A 336 1.39 -13.84 11.58
CA LEU A 336 1.54 -14.19 12.98
C LEU A 336 0.53 -13.42 13.83
N LEU A 337 0.03 -14.08 14.85
CA LEU A 337 -0.73 -13.44 15.93
C LEU A 337 0.16 -12.48 16.73
N LYS A 338 -0.45 -11.69 17.60
CA LYS A 338 0.20 -10.68 18.45
C LYS A 338 1.37 -11.24 19.27
N ASN A 339 1.28 -12.48 19.72
CA ASN A 339 2.36 -13.15 20.45
C ASN A 339 3.62 -13.38 19.62
N GLY A 340 3.53 -13.30 18.27
CA GLY A 340 4.65 -13.46 17.34
C GLY A 340 5.12 -14.91 17.15
N GLU A 341 4.45 -15.89 17.73
CA GLU A 341 4.82 -17.30 17.69
C GLU A 341 3.83 -18.12 16.84
N GLU A 342 2.55 -17.88 17.02
CA GLU A 342 1.50 -18.62 16.32
C GLU A 342 1.15 -17.98 14.99
N SER A 343 1.11 -18.82 13.94
CA SER A 343 0.67 -18.37 12.60
C SER A 343 -0.75 -18.84 12.32
N PHE A 344 -1.59 -17.95 11.82
CA PHE A 344 -2.95 -18.25 11.36
C PHE A 344 -3.04 -18.38 9.83
N ILE A 345 -2.04 -17.90 9.08
CA ILE A 345 -1.87 -18.13 7.64
C ILE A 345 -0.45 -18.59 7.39
N LYS A 346 -0.30 -19.57 6.48
CA LYS A 346 1.00 -20.06 6.04
C LYS A 346 0.98 -20.50 4.59
N ILE A 347 1.57 -19.66 3.72
CA ILE A 347 1.69 -19.90 2.29
C ILE A 347 3.12 -20.35 1.98
N LYS A 348 3.27 -21.39 1.16
CA LYS A 348 4.58 -21.92 0.76
C LYS A 348 4.48 -22.62 -0.59
N ASN A 349 5.60 -22.68 -1.31
CA ASN A 349 5.76 -23.49 -2.52
C ASN A 349 6.59 -24.73 -2.24
#